data_81c8d93a6398f997acc3c0df9a79baad
#
_entry.id   81c8d93a6398f997acc3c0df9a79baad
#
_cell.length_a   1.000
_cell.length_b   1.000
_cell.length_c   1.000
_cell.angle_alpha   90.00
_cell.angle_beta   90.00
_cell.angle_gamma   90.00
#
_symmetry.space_group_name_H-M   'P 1'
#
loop_
_entity.id
_entity.type
_entity.pdbx_description
1 polymer ?
#
loop_
_entity_poly.entity_id
_entity_poly.type
_entity_poly.pdbx_seq_one_letter_code
_entity_poly.pdbx_strand_id
1 'polypeptide(L)'
;FQKVEGKMFSPLAYTLGFALLGALIFTLTLVPVLSSMLLKKEVREKHNPFLAWINRKSIGIFDWCHARKKRTITFATLVAAVGIWCFTLLGSEFLPQLNEGSIYIRATLPQSISLDESVTLANQMRRKLAAYPEVRQVLSQTGRPNDGTDATGFYNIEFHVDIYPEKEWESERSKAGLIEKMQEDLAIYPGVDFNFSQPISDNVEEAASGVKGSIAVKVFG
;
A
#
# COMPACT_ATOMS: atom_id res chain seq x y z
N PHE A 1 7.34 1.60 -13.28
CA PHE A 1 6.46 0.60 -12.66
C PHE A 1 6.31 -0.59 -13.59
N GLN A 2 6.60 -1.79 -13.10
CA GLN A 2 6.49 -3.05 -13.88
C GLN A 2 5.51 -3.99 -13.17
N LYS A 3 4.90 -4.91 -13.95
CA LYS A 3 3.93 -5.89 -13.44
C LYS A 3 2.64 -5.25 -12.89
N VAL A 4 2.32 -5.56 -11.64
CA VAL A 4 1.11 -5.20 -10.91
C VAL A 4 0.98 -3.71 -10.68
N GLU A 5 2.05 -3.10 -10.17
CA GLU A 5 2.13 -1.66 -9.93
C GLU A 5 1.81 -0.87 -11.21
N GLY A 6 2.35 -1.32 -12.34
CA GLY A 6 2.09 -0.72 -13.64
C GLY A 6 0.61 -0.80 -14.03
N LYS A 7 -0.06 -1.93 -13.79
CA LYS A 7 -1.49 -2.09 -14.11
C LYS A 7 -2.40 -1.17 -13.28
N MET A 8 -2.11 -1.02 -11.99
CA MET A 8 -2.91 -0.19 -11.10
C MET A 8 -2.64 1.31 -11.28
N PHE A 9 -1.37 1.70 -11.42
CA PHE A 9 -1.00 3.11 -11.47
C PHE A 9 -0.98 3.72 -12.87
N SER A 10 -0.89 2.91 -13.93
CA SER A 10 -0.87 3.42 -15.30
C SER A 10 -2.10 4.28 -15.65
N PRO A 11 -3.34 3.84 -15.39
CA PRO A 11 -4.52 4.67 -15.63
C PRO A 11 -4.50 5.98 -14.83
N LEU A 12 -4.09 5.91 -13.56
CA LEU A 12 -4.00 7.07 -12.68
C LEU A 12 -2.93 8.06 -13.18
N ALA A 13 -1.76 7.57 -13.59
CA ALA A 13 -0.68 8.38 -14.14
C ALA A 13 -1.09 9.08 -15.43
N TYR A 14 -1.79 8.39 -16.33
CA TYR A 14 -2.29 8.99 -17.58
C TYR A 14 -3.35 10.07 -17.31
N THR A 15 -4.32 9.81 -16.44
CA THR A 15 -5.36 10.80 -16.11
C THR A 15 -4.75 12.05 -15.48
N LEU A 16 -3.83 11.88 -14.53
CA LEU A 16 -3.12 12.98 -13.90
C LEU A 16 -2.24 13.74 -14.90
N GLY A 17 -1.52 13.02 -15.76
CA GLY A 17 -0.68 13.60 -16.80
C GLY A 17 -1.48 14.45 -17.80
N PHE A 18 -2.60 13.93 -18.28
CA PHE A 18 -3.49 14.69 -19.18
C PHE A 18 -4.16 15.88 -18.49
N ALA A 19 -4.54 15.72 -17.22
CA ALA A 19 -5.09 16.84 -16.45
C ALA A 19 -4.07 17.96 -16.25
N LEU A 20 -2.82 17.64 -15.92
CA LEU A 20 -1.73 18.61 -15.80
C LEU A 20 -1.40 19.28 -17.13
N LEU A 21 -1.37 18.51 -18.21
CA LEU A 21 -1.14 19.04 -19.55
C LEU A 21 -2.26 19.99 -19.98
N GLY A 22 -3.52 19.64 -19.73
CA GLY A 22 -4.66 20.52 -19.94
C GLY A 22 -4.56 21.80 -19.11
N ALA A 23 -4.23 21.68 -17.82
CA ALA A 23 -4.03 22.85 -16.96
C ALA A 23 -2.92 23.78 -17.45
N LEU A 24 -1.80 23.21 -17.95
CA LEU A 24 -0.71 23.98 -18.53
C LEU A 24 -1.17 24.75 -19.78
N ILE A 25 -1.88 24.10 -20.71
CA ILE A 25 -2.44 24.74 -21.90
C ILE A 25 -3.38 25.88 -21.52
N PHE A 26 -4.31 25.63 -20.59
CA PHE A 26 -5.23 26.68 -20.12
C PHE A 26 -4.50 27.84 -19.43
N THR A 27 -3.48 27.55 -18.64
CA THR A 27 -2.67 28.60 -17.98
C THR A 27 -1.95 29.47 -18.99
N LEU A 28 -1.42 28.91 -20.06
CA LEU A 28 -0.70 29.66 -21.07
C LEU A 28 -1.60 30.36 -22.10
N THR A 29 -2.84 29.89 -22.28
CA THR A 29 -3.76 30.44 -23.30
C THR A 29 -4.92 31.22 -22.67
N LEU A 30 -5.74 30.57 -21.85
CA LEU A 30 -6.96 31.13 -21.32
C LEU A 30 -6.70 32.22 -20.27
N VAL A 31 -5.73 32.03 -19.39
CA VAL A 31 -5.43 32.97 -18.31
C VAL A 31 -4.99 34.34 -18.86
N PRO A 32 -4.04 34.46 -19.82
CA PRO A 32 -3.69 35.76 -20.41
C PRO A 32 -4.87 36.42 -21.13
N VAL A 33 -5.68 35.65 -21.86
CA VAL A 33 -6.87 36.18 -22.55
C VAL A 33 -7.89 36.70 -21.55
N LEU A 34 -8.26 35.93 -20.55
CA LEU A 34 -9.17 36.39 -19.49
C LEU A 34 -8.62 37.59 -18.73
N SER A 35 -7.33 37.59 -18.43
CA SER A 35 -6.67 38.72 -17.78
C SER A 35 -6.77 39.98 -18.62
N SER A 36 -6.57 39.89 -19.94
CA SER A 36 -6.70 41.05 -20.85
C SER A 36 -8.11 41.56 -20.97
N MET A 37 -9.13 40.68 -20.82
CA MET A 37 -10.54 41.05 -20.87
C MET A 37 -11.07 41.66 -19.55
N LEU A 38 -10.57 41.12 -18.43
CA LEU A 38 -11.05 41.49 -17.09
C LEU A 38 -10.32 42.68 -16.46
N LEU A 39 -9.03 42.82 -16.80
CA LEU A 39 -8.23 43.91 -16.29
C LEU A 39 -8.51 45.21 -17.10
N LYS A 40 -8.88 46.26 -16.42
CA LYS A 40 -9.03 47.58 -17.03
C LYS A 40 -7.66 48.12 -17.47
N LYS A 41 -7.64 48.93 -18.54
CA LYS A 41 -6.42 49.53 -19.13
C LYS A 41 -5.55 50.33 -18.17
N GLU A 42 -6.09 50.80 -17.06
CA GLU A 42 -5.33 51.48 -16.01
C GLU A 42 -5.38 50.70 -14.68
N VAL A 43 -4.43 49.82 -14.51
CA VAL A 43 -4.16 49.18 -13.21
C VAL A 43 -3.23 50.10 -12.42
N ARG A 44 -3.75 50.83 -11.45
CA ARG A 44 -2.94 51.58 -10.49
C ARG A 44 -2.17 50.58 -9.62
N GLU A 45 -0.84 50.63 -9.71
CA GLU A 45 -0.01 49.86 -8.80
C GLU A 45 -0.25 50.29 -7.35
N LYS A 46 -0.87 49.43 -6.58
CA LYS A 46 -1.02 49.64 -5.14
C LYS A 46 0.27 49.22 -4.46
N HIS A 47 0.96 50.19 -3.89
CA HIS A 47 2.19 49.93 -3.16
C HIS A 47 1.89 49.09 -1.92
N ASN A 48 2.21 47.78 -1.98
CA ASN A 48 2.03 46.87 -0.84
C ASN A 48 3.40 46.70 -0.15
N PRO A 49 3.54 47.17 1.12
CA PRO A 49 4.81 47.11 1.81
C PRO A 49 5.32 45.68 2.03
N PHE A 50 4.42 44.72 2.15
CA PHE A 50 4.76 43.31 2.28
C PHE A 50 5.39 42.74 0.99
N LEU A 51 4.79 43.07 -0.18
CA LEU A 51 5.34 42.70 -1.46
C LEU A 51 6.69 43.36 -1.73
N ALA A 52 6.85 44.64 -1.36
CA ALA A 52 8.10 45.37 -1.47
C ALA A 52 9.21 44.73 -0.59
N TRP A 53 8.88 44.27 0.61
CA TRP A 53 9.80 43.57 1.49
C TRP A 53 10.25 42.23 0.90
N ILE A 54 9.29 41.41 0.40
CA ILE A 54 9.60 40.12 -0.26
C ILE A 54 10.50 40.36 -1.46
N ASN A 55 10.14 41.33 -2.32
CA ASN A 55 10.88 41.62 -3.53
C ASN A 55 12.32 42.06 -3.24
N ARG A 56 12.51 42.92 -2.22
CA ARG A 56 13.85 43.35 -1.78
C ARG A 56 14.70 42.17 -1.29
N LYS A 57 14.08 41.26 -0.49
CA LYS A 57 14.78 40.05 0.00
C LYS A 57 15.13 39.09 -1.14
N SER A 58 14.21 38.87 -2.06
CA SER A 58 14.40 37.98 -3.22
C SER A 58 15.51 38.51 -4.15
N ILE A 59 15.52 39.81 -4.45
CA ILE A 59 16.56 40.45 -5.25
C ILE A 59 17.92 40.34 -4.54
N GLY A 60 17.97 40.60 -3.23
CA GLY A 60 19.23 40.49 -2.46
C GLY A 60 19.80 39.06 -2.45
N ILE A 61 18.94 38.03 -2.34
CA ILE A 61 19.35 36.62 -2.43
C ILE A 61 19.84 36.31 -3.85
N PHE A 62 19.10 36.76 -4.87
CA PHE A 62 19.46 36.57 -6.27
C PHE A 62 20.83 37.18 -6.58
N ASP A 63 21.04 38.43 -6.21
CA ASP A 63 22.31 39.14 -6.44
C ASP A 63 23.48 38.46 -5.71
N TRP A 64 23.25 37.99 -4.48
CA TRP A 64 24.25 37.23 -3.74
C TRP A 64 24.61 35.91 -4.41
N CYS A 65 23.59 35.16 -4.88
CA CYS A 65 23.79 33.93 -5.63
C CYS A 65 24.51 34.18 -6.96
N HIS A 66 24.14 35.25 -7.67
CA HIS A 66 24.73 35.62 -8.94
C HIS A 66 26.18 36.07 -8.80
N ALA A 67 26.48 36.86 -7.78
CA ALA A 67 27.84 37.30 -7.50
C ALA A 67 28.79 36.15 -7.13
N ARG A 68 28.24 35.07 -6.55
CA ARG A 68 29.02 33.91 -6.05
C ARG A 68 28.65 32.61 -6.80
N LYS A 69 28.58 32.65 -8.11
CA LYS A 69 28.14 31.54 -9.00
C LYS A 69 28.75 30.19 -8.64
N LYS A 70 30.07 30.13 -8.42
CA LYS A 70 30.76 28.87 -8.08
C LYS A 70 30.26 28.29 -6.75
N ARG A 71 30.09 29.09 -5.71
CA ARG A 71 29.58 28.64 -4.40
C ARG A 71 28.13 28.19 -4.49
N THR A 72 27.31 28.93 -5.22
CA THR A 72 25.90 28.59 -5.44
C THR A 72 25.75 27.27 -6.18
N ILE A 73 26.52 27.04 -7.24
CA ILE A 73 26.52 25.78 -7.98
C ILE A 73 27.02 24.64 -7.08
N THR A 74 28.12 24.82 -6.37
CA THR A 74 28.65 23.79 -5.46
C THR A 74 27.63 23.42 -4.39
N PHE A 75 26.95 24.40 -3.80
CA PHE A 75 25.91 24.15 -2.80
C PHE A 75 24.72 23.41 -3.39
N ALA A 76 24.24 23.83 -4.57
CA ALA A 76 23.14 23.15 -5.26
C ALA A 76 23.49 21.71 -5.65
N THR A 77 24.71 21.47 -6.14
CA THR A 77 25.20 20.13 -6.46
C THR A 77 25.31 19.26 -5.21
N LEU A 78 25.79 19.82 -4.09
CA LEU A 78 25.88 19.10 -2.82
C LEU A 78 24.51 18.72 -2.29
N VAL A 79 23.54 19.63 -2.32
CA VAL A 79 22.15 19.34 -1.92
C VAL A 79 21.54 18.28 -2.80
N ALA A 80 21.74 18.35 -4.12
CA ALA A 80 21.27 17.34 -5.06
C ALA A 80 21.93 15.96 -4.78
N ALA A 81 23.22 15.93 -4.54
CA ALA A 81 23.94 14.70 -4.22
C ALA A 81 23.45 14.07 -2.90
N VAL A 82 23.23 14.88 -1.86
CA VAL A 82 22.63 14.43 -0.59
C VAL A 82 21.21 13.91 -0.82
N GLY A 83 20.40 14.60 -1.62
CA GLY A 83 19.05 14.16 -1.98
C GLY A 83 19.04 12.80 -2.69
N ILE A 84 19.91 12.61 -3.66
CA ILE A 84 20.06 11.32 -4.35
C ILE A 84 20.53 10.24 -3.37
N TRP A 85 21.48 10.54 -2.51
CA TRP A 85 21.98 9.61 -1.51
C TRP A 85 20.87 9.23 -0.51
N CYS A 86 20.11 10.18 0.02
CA CYS A 86 18.96 9.89 0.86
C CYS A 86 17.91 9.04 0.16
N PHE A 87 17.68 9.29 -1.14
CA PHE A 87 16.74 8.50 -1.94
C PHE A 87 17.16 7.02 -2.04
N THR A 88 18.46 6.72 -2.09
CA THR A 88 18.96 5.33 -2.09
C THR A 88 18.81 4.63 -0.76
N LEU A 89 18.68 5.37 0.33
CA LEU A 89 18.46 4.83 1.68
C LEU A 89 16.97 4.58 1.98
N LEU A 90 16.06 5.18 1.21
CA LEU A 90 14.65 4.91 1.36
C LEU A 90 14.33 3.54 0.77
N GLY A 91 13.79 2.65 1.59
CA GLY A 91 13.19 1.40 1.12
C GLY A 91 12.00 1.71 0.21
N SER A 92 11.81 0.91 -0.82
CA SER A 92 10.62 0.98 -1.68
C SER A 92 9.62 -0.06 -1.22
N GLU A 93 8.70 0.30 -0.35
CA GLU A 93 7.50 -0.51 -0.08
C GLU A 93 6.36 0.00 -0.95
N PHE A 94 5.76 -0.91 -1.70
CA PHE A 94 4.67 -0.58 -2.63
C PHE A 94 3.39 -0.16 -1.91
N LEU A 95 3.07 -0.86 -0.83
CA LEU A 95 1.98 -0.54 0.08
C LEU A 95 2.53 -0.63 1.51
N PRO A 96 2.34 0.39 2.34
CA PRO A 96 2.62 0.25 3.76
C PRO A 96 1.81 -0.93 4.28
N GLN A 97 2.41 -1.76 5.13
CA GLN A 97 1.69 -2.86 5.76
C GLN A 97 0.53 -2.29 6.56
N LEU A 98 -0.67 -2.38 5.99
CA LEU A 98 -1.90 -1.98 6.66
C LEU A 98 -2.14 -3.00 7.78
N ASN A 99 -2.12 -2.54 9.02
CA ASN A 99 -2.57 -3.39 10.12
C ASN A 99 -4.10 -3.39 10.12
N GLU A 100 -4.69 -4.43 9.51
CA GLU A 100 -6.12 -4.55 9.28
C GLU A 100 -6.91 -4.98 10.54
N GLY A 101 -6.24 -5.15 11.69
CA GLY A 101 -6.89 -5.65 12.90
C GLY A 101 -7.40 -7.08 12.78
N SER A 102 -6.98 -7.81 11.76
CA SER A 102 -7.37 -9.20 11.49
C SER A 102 -6.20 -10.01 10.95
N ILE A 103 -6.28 -11.32 11.08
CA ILE A 103 -5.35 -12.29 10.50
C ILE A 103 -6.16 -13.18 9.57
N TYR A 104 -5.66 -13.38 8.36
CA TYR A 104 -6.23 -14.31 7.39
C TYR A 104 -5.33 -15.54 7.30
N ILE A 105 -5.89 -16.72 7.59
CA ILE A 105 -5.16 -17.97 7.57
C ILE A 105 -5.79 -18.89 6.54
N ARG A 106 -4.98 -19.33 5.58
CA ARG A 106 -5.37 -20.39 4.66
C ARG A 106 -4.70 -21.68 5.06
N ALA A 107 -5.49 -22.71 5.27
CA ALA A 107 -5.04 -24.07 5.50
C ALA A 107 -5.32 -24.91 4.24
N THR A 108 -4.27 -25.46 3.65
CA THR A 108 -4.36 -26.37 2.50
C THR A 108 -4.14 -27.80 2.99
N LEU A 109 -5.19 -28.59 2.91
CA LEU A 109 -5.20 -30.01 3.29
C LEU A 109 -4.83 -30.90 2.10
N PRO A 110 -4.59 -32.19 2.30
CA PRO A 110 -4.40 -33.14 1.20
C PRO A 110 -5.60 -33.15 0.26
N GLN A 111 -5.37 -33.13 -1.05
CA GLN A 111 -6.44 -33.04 -2.06
C GLN A 111 -7.45 -34.20 -2.04
N SER A 112 -7.07 -35.32 -1.43
CA SER A 112 -7.92 -36.52 -1.31
C SER A 112 -8.89 -36.48 -0.12
N ILE A 113 -8.90 -35.40 0.65
CA ILE A 113 -9.74 -35.28 1.87
C ILE A 113 -11.22 -35.18 1.49
N SER A 114 -12.09 -35.75 2.35
CA SER A 114 -13.54 -35.60 2.24
C SER A 114 -14.01 -34.27 2.85
N LEU A 115 -15.20 -33.82 2.43
CA LEU A 115 -15.80 -32.61 2.99
C LEU A 115 -16.04 -32.74 4.52
N ASP A 116 -16.54 -33.90 4.97
CA ASP A 116 -16.86 -34.14 6.38
C ASP A 116 -15.59 -34.05 7.26
N GLU A 117 -14.48 -34.62 6.78
CA GLU A 117 -13.21 -34.54 7.48
C GLU A 117 -12.64 -33.12 7.47
N SER A 118 -12.73 -32.42 6.33
CA SER A 118 -12.34 -31.02 6.24
C SER A 118 -13.11 -30.14 7.23
N VAL A 119 -14.42 -30.32 7.34
CA VAL A 119 -15.27 -29.58 8.29
C VAL A 119 -14.89 -29.94 9.74
N THR A 120 -14.57 -31.18 10.01
CA THR A 120 -14.14 -31.64 11.34
C THR A 120 -12.84 -30.97 11.74
N LEU A 121 -11.83 -30.98 10.85
CA LEU A 121 -10.54 -30.32 11.06
C LEU A 121 -10.71 -28.78 11.17
N ALA A 122 -11.52 -28.18 10.31
CA ALA A 122 -11.82 -26.76 10.38
C ALA A 122 -12.38 -26.35 11.76
N ASN A 123 -13.31 -27.16 12.30
CA ASN A 123 -13.89 -26.91 13.62
C ASN A 123 -12.88 -27.09 14.75
N GLN A 124 -11.93 -28.03 14.63
CA GLN A 124 -10.86 -28.20 15.62
C GLN A 124 -9.89 -27.02 15.61
N MET A 125 -9.40 -26.63 14.43
CA MET A 125 -8.51 -25.49 14.23
C MET A 125 -9.16 -24.19 14.69
N ARG A 126 -10.43 -23.95 14.32
CA ARG A 126 -11.20 -22.78 14.73
C ARG A 126 -11.30 -22.66 16.25
N ARG A 127 -11.60 -23.76 16.97
CA ARG A 127 -11.64 -23.76 18.45
C ARG A 127 -10.28 -23.44 19.04
N LYS A 128 -9.21 -23.94 18.44
CA LYS A 128 -7.85 -23.66 18.90
C LYS A 128 -7.48 -22.19 18.69
N LEU A 129 -7.80 -21.61 17.53
CA LEU A 129 -7.60 -20.20 17.24
C LEU A 129 -8.45 -19.28 18.12
N ALA A 130 -9.70 -19.68 18.41
CA ALA A 130 -10.59 -18.92 19.28
C ALA A 130 -10.22 -18.97 20.77
N ALA A 131 -9.29 -19.83 21.17
CA ALA A 131 -8.82 -19.94 22.55
C ALA A 131 -7.79 -18.87 22.94
N TYR A 132 -7.26 -18.11 21.97
CA TYR A 132 -6.32 -17.02 22.25
C TYR A 132 -7.05 -15.80 22.82
N PRO A 133 -6.57 -15.20 23.92
CA PRO A 133 -7.20 -14.03 24.54
C PRO A 133 -7.21 -12.80 23.63
N GLU A 134 -6.24 -12.71 22.70
CA GLU A 134 -6.13 -11.64 21.71
C GLU A 134 -7.17 -11.74 20.58
N VAL A 135 -7.84 -12.91 20.47
CA VAL A 135 -8.80 -13.20 19.40
C VAL A 135 -10.22 -12.87 19.86
N ARG A 136 -10.89 -12.03 19.10
CA ARG A 136 -12.29 -11.65 19.34
C ARG A 136 -13.26 -12.64 18.71
N GLN A 137 -12.98 -13.04 17.48
CA GLN A 137 -13.85 -13.94 16.71
C GLN A 137 -13.07 -14.68 15.65
N VAL A 138 -13.49 -15.92 15.35
CA VAL A 138 -12.95 -16.71 14.24
C VAL A 138 -14.10 -17.18 13.36
N LEU A 139 -14.06 -16.79 12.10
CA LEU A 139 -14.91 -17.33 11.04
C LEU A 139 -14.11 -18.32 10.20
N SER A 140 -14.72 -19.41 9.78
CA SER A 140 -14.08 -20.38 8.89
C SER A 140 -14.98 -20.71 7.69
N GLN A 141 -14.35 -20.76 6.52
CA GLN A 141 -14.95 -21.22 5.29
C GLN A 141 -14.22 -22.50 4.84
N THR A 142 -14.97 -23.54 4.53
CA THR A 142 -14.41 -24.81 4.04
C THR A 142 -14.85 -25.05 2.60
N GLY A 143 -13.89 -25.24 1.71
CA GLY A 143 -14.15 -25.39 0.29
C GLY A 143 -14.51 -24.08 -0.40
N ARG A 144 -15.31 -24.17 -1.44
CA ARG A 144 -15.73 -23.05 -2.29
C ARG A 144 -17.23 -22.77 -2.20
N PRO A 145 -17.68 -21.55 -2.50
CA PRO A 145 -19.09 -21.25 -2.68
C PRO A 145 -19.65 -22.00 -3.92
N ASN A 146 -20.96 -22.31 -3.88
CA ASN A 146 -21.62 -23.05 -4.96
C ASN A 146 -21.84 -22.25 -6.24
N ASP A 147 -21.51 -20.95 -6.26
CA ASP A 147 -21.68 -20.05 -7.40
C ASP A 147 -20.58 -20.18 -8.47
N GLY A 148 -19.55 -21.01 -8.20
CA GLY A 148 -18.45 -21.24 -9.14
C GLY A 148 -17.43 -20.11 -9.26
N THR A 149 -17.49 -19.12 -8.38
CA THR A 149 -16.55 -17.98 -8.38
C THR A 149 -15.13 -18.35 -7.94
N ASP A 150 -14.98 -19.45 -7.20
CA ASP A 150 -13.69 -19.97 -6.76
C ASP A 150 -13.45 -21.38 -7.30
N ALA A 151 -12.23 -21.66 -7.76
CA ALA A 151 -11.82 -22.97 -8.30
C ALA A 151 -11.30 -23.94 -7.23
N THR A 152 -11.31 -23.54 -5.95
CA THR A 152 -10.79 -24.38 -4.84
C THR A 152 -11.70 -25.56 -4.53
N GLY A 153 -11.13 -26.61 -3.93
CA GLY A 153 -11.85 -27.82 -3.49
C GLY A 153 -12.02 -27.87 -1.96
N PHE A 154 -12.54 -29.00 -1.48
CA PHE A 154 -12.75 -29.24 -0.04
C PHE A 154 -11.47 -29.26 0.79
N TYR A 155 -10.33 -29.35 0.14
CA TYR A 155 -8.99 -29.29 0.75
C TYR A 155 -8.57 -27.87 1.20
N ASN A 156 -9.32 -26.84 0.82
CA ASN A 156 -9.01 -25.46 1.20
C ASN A 156 -9.92 -25.02 2.35
N ILE A 157 -9.30 -24.54 3.44
CA ILE A 157 -10.01 -23.94 4.55
C ILE A 157 -9.45 -22.54 4.76
N GLU A 158 -10.32 -21.57 4.89
CA GLU A 158 -9.96 -20.17 5.13
C GLU A 158 -10.50 -19.74 6.48
N PHE A 159 -9.62 -19.11 7.29
CA PHE A 159 -9.98 -18.57 8.59
C PHE A 159 -9.80 -17.05 8.57
N HIS A 160 -10.86 -16.35 8.94
CA HIS A 160 -10.82 -14.93 9.25
C HIS A 160 -10.78 -14.80 10.76
N VAL A 161 -9.62 -14.42 11.29
CA VAL A 161 -9.37 -14.25 12.70
C VAL A 161 -9.39 -12.76 13.02
N ASP A 162 -10.46 -12.30 13.65
CA ASP A 162 -10.61 -10.93 14.12
C ASP A 162 -9.95 -10.80 15.48
N ILE A 163 -9.05 -9.84 15.65
CA ILE A 163 -8.26 -9.65 16.86
C ILE A 163 -8.59 -8.31 17.51
N TYR A 164 -8.49 -8.27 18.84
CA TYR A 164 -8.59 -7.01 19.57
C TYR A 164 -7.43 -6.07 19.18
N PRO A 165 -7.60 -4.75 19.27
CA PRO A 165 -6.50 -3.81 19.08
C PRO A 165 -5.32 -4.15 19.99
N GLU A 166 -4.09 -4.11 19.47
CA GLU A 166 -2.88 -4.47 20.24
C GLU A 166 -2.75 -3.71 21.58
N LYS A 167 -3.34 -2.53 21.66
CA LYS A 167 -3.36 -1.70 22.89
C LYS A 167 -4.22 -2.29 24.02
N GLU A 168 -5.11 -3.21 23.69
CA GLU A 168 -6.03 -3.85 24.62
C GLU A 168 -5.54 -5.26 25.03
N TRP A 169 -4.41 -5.69 24.46
CA TRP A 169 -3.86 -6.99 24.78
C TRP A 169 -3.21 -6.99 26.17
N GLU A 170 -3.55 -7.99 26.97
CA GLU A 170 -2.91 -8.23 28.26
C GLU A 170 -1.50 -8.84 28.10
N SER A 171 -1.21 -9.40 26.93
CA SER A 171 0.10 -9.97 26.60
C SER A 171 1.01 -8.92 26.02
N GLU A 172 2.30 -8.95 26.34
CA GLU A 172 3.34 -8.09 25.73
C GLU A 172 3.72 -8.53 24.29
N ARG A 173 2.90 -9.37 23.67
CA ARG A 173 3.16 -9.88 22.31
C ARG A 173 2.80 -8.83 21.26
N SER A 174 3.58 -8.81 20.20
CA SER A 174 3.19 -8.13 18.98
C SER A 174 2.32 -9.04 18.11
N LYS A 175 1.63 -8.49 17.12
CA LYS A 175 0.87 -9.26 16.11
C LYS A 175 1.74 -10.32 15.43
N ALA A 176 3.01 -10.01 15.14
CA ALA A 176 3.96 -10.97 14.59
C ALA A 176 4.22 -12.14 15.54
N GLY A 177 4.42 -11.88 16.83
CA GLY A 177 4.58 -12.92 17.84
C GLY A 177 3.33 -13.77 18.06
N LEU A 178 2.14 -13.20 17.90
CA LEU A 178 0.89 -13.94 17.92
C LEU A 178 0.79 -14.91 16.71
N ILE A 179 1.14 -14.43 15.52
CA ILE A 179 1.17 -15.25 14.30
C ILE A 179 2.15 -16.41 14.46
N GLU A 180 3.36 -16.16 14.94
CA GLU A 180 4.38 -17.19 15.19
C GLU A 180 3.86 -18.27 16.13
N LYS A 181 3.21 -17.86 17.23
CA LYS A 181 2.62 -18.79 18.17
C LYS A 181 1.47 -19.60 17.58
N MET A 182 0.61 -18.97 16.78
CA MET A 182 -0.45 -19.68 16.05
C MET A 182 0.12 -20.68 15.05
N GLN A 183 1.21 -20.37 14.37
CA GLN A 183 1.91 -21.28 13.47
C GLN A 183 2.44 -22.51 14.21
N GLU A 184 3.12 -22.32 15.33
CA GLU A 184 3.59 -23.43 16.17
C GLU A 184 2.45 -24.34 16.62
N ASP A 185 1.36 -23.74 17.12
CA ASP A 185 0.24 -24.49 17.64
C ASP A 185 -0.57 -25.22 16.57
N LEU A 186 -0.57 -24.72 15.32
CA LEU A 186 -1.21 -25.37 14.18
C LEU A 186 -0.30 -26.41 13.50
N ALA A 187 1.01 -26.39 13.75
CA ALA A 187 1.95 -27.36 13.20
C ALA A 187 1.69 -28.81 13.67
N ILE A 188 0.82 -29.00 14.67
CA ILE A 188 0.41 -30.34 15.11
C ILE A 188 -0.45 -31.11 14.07
N TYR A 189 -1.00 -30.40 13.06
CA TYR A 189 -1.80 -31.03 12.00
C TYR A 189 -0.90 -31.49 10.85
N PRO A 190 -0.58 -32.78 10.75
CA PRO A 190 0.36 -33.26 9.76
C PRO A 190 -0.23 -33.19 8.34
N GLY A 191 0.58 -32.77 7.38
CA GLY A 191 0.18 -32.69 5.96
C GLY A 191 -0.73 -31.51 5.63
N VAL A 192 -0.86 -30.53 6.53
CA VAL A 192 -1.58 -29.27 6.31
C VAL A 192 -0.58 -28.15 6.15
N ASP A 193 -0.66 -27.43 5.04
CA ASP A 193 0.14 -26.23 4.81
C ASP A 193 -0.65 -24.98 5.22
N PHE A 194 -0.04 -24.16 6.08
CA PHE A 194 -0.65 -22.92 6.57
C PHE A 194 0.02 -21.70 5.98
N ASN A 195 -0.78 -20.82 5.40
CA ASN A 195 -0.36 -19.49 4.95
C ASN A 195 -1.07 -18.43 5.77
N PHE A 196 -0.28 -17.52 6.36
CA PHE A 196 -0.76 -16.41 7.16
C PHE A 196 -0.61 -15.11 6.37
N SER A 197 -1.69 -14.39 6.21
CA SER A 197 -1.75 -13.13 5.47
C SER A 197 -2.74 -12.15 6.12
N GLN A 198 -3.09 -11.11 5.41
CA GLN A 198 -4.14 -10.17 5.78
C GLN A 198 -5.16 -10.07 4.64
N PRO A 199 -6.47 -9.89 4.92
CA PRO A 199 -7.52 -9.94 3.92
C PRO A 199 -7.31 -8.97 2.74
N ILE A 200 -6.94 -7.71 2.99
CA ILE A 200 -6.74 -6.73 1.93
C ILE A 200 -5.45 -7.03 1.17
N SER A 201 -4.36 -7.38 1.87
CA SER A 201 -3.09 -7.74 1.24
C SER A 201 -3.27 -8.94 0.30
N ASP A 202 -3.96 -9.98 0.76
CA ASP A 202 -4.22 -11.20 -0.02
C ASP A 202 -5.08 -10.90 -1.28
N ASN A 203 -6.14 -10.12 -1.12
CA ASN A 203 -7.00 -9.69 -2.23
C ASN A 203 -6.28 -8.80 -3.24
N VAL A 204 -5.42 -7.90 -2.79
CA VAL A 204 -4.62 -7.04 -3.67
C VAL A 204 -3.60 -7.87 -4.44
N GLU A 205 -2.91 -8.79 -3.80
CA GLU A 205 -1.96 -9.70 -4.46
C GLU A 205 -2.66 -10.59 -5.48
N GLU A 206 -3.84 -11.12 -5.15
CA GLU A 206 -4.65 -11.92 -6.08
C GLU A 206 -5.14 -11.12 -7.29
N ALA A 207 -5.74 -9.95 -7.05
CA ALA A 207 -6.23 -9.07 -8.12
C ALA A 207 -5.09 -8.64 -9.07
N ALA A 208 -3.92 -8.56 -8.53
CA ALA A 208 -2.74 -8.06 -9.19
C ALA A 208 -1.94 -9.12 -9.94
N SER A 209 -1.72 -10.28 -9.34
CA SER A 209 -0.91 -11.39 -9.90
C SER A 209 -1.79 -12.52 -10.51
N GLY A 210 -3.05 -12.58 -10.13
CA GLY A 210 -3.96 -13.68 -10.44
C GLY A 210 -3.67 -14.95 -9.62
N VAL A 211 -2.82 -14.83 -8.59
CA VAL A 211 -2.44 -15.94 -7.70
C VAL A 211 -2.39 -15.41 -6.27
N LYS A 212 -2.95 -16.18 -5.33
CA LYS A 212 -2.89 -15.88 -3.90
C LYS A 212 -1.55 -16.35 -3.36
N GLY A 213 -0.57 -15.45 -3.24
CA GLY A 213 0.74 -15.74 -2.65
C GLY A 213 1.85 -14.82 -3.13
N SER A 214 2.82 -14.57 -2.24
CA SER A 214 3.98 -13.67 -2.50
C SER A 214 4.92 -14.22 -3.58
N ILE A 215 4.92 -15.54 -3.82
CA ILE A 215 5.75 -16.21 -4.82
C ILE A 215 4.90 -17.20 -5.62
N ALA A 216 4.88 -17.05 -6.93
CA ALA A 216 4.24 -17.99 -7.85
C ALA A 216 5.27 -18.61 -8.80
N VAL A 217 5.41 -19.93 -8.77
CA VAL A 217 6.22 -20.69 -9.72
C VAL A 217 5.29 -21.29 -10.77
N LYS A 218 5.35 -20.78 -12.00
CA LYS A 218 4.61 -21.35 -13.13
C LYS A 218 5.50 -22.33 -13.88
N VAL A 219 5.10 -23.58 -13.89
CA VAL A 219 5.74 -24.63 -14.69
C VAL A 219 4.90 -24.84 -15.94
N PHE A 220 5.52 -24.64 -17.10
CA PHE A 220 4.93 -24.93 -18.41
C PHE A 220 5.47 -26.27 -18.87
N GLY A 221 4.58 -27.20 -19.14
CA GLY A 221 4.89 -28.51 -19.74
C GLY A 221 4.66 -28.49 -21.26
#